data_497814e0afc1664beda819af4cc8badd
#
_entry.id   497814e0afc1664beda819af4cc8badd
#
_cell.length_a   1.000
_cell.length_b   1.000
_cell.length_c   1.000
_cell.angle_alpha   90.00
_cell.angle_beta   90.00
_cell.angle_gamma   90.00
#
_symmetry.space_group_name_H-M   'P 1'
#
loop_
_entity.id
_entity.type
_entity.pdbx_description
1 polymer ?
#
loop_
_entity_poly.entity_id
_entity_poly.type
_entity_poly.pdbx_seq_one_letter_code
_entity_poly.pdbx_strand_id
1 'polypeptide(L)'
;VLEDNRVMESQTFFQNYFKGIAFIPDMNAACVNGFQVNDSSFCITLYYHSLTEVITEKELVFNASTTLTFNKIEYDRNGTPIEDLQSGDDNALSTSLSNHQAYMQGMTGMYISIDFPHLNNLCMEGDLVTIESATLQLYPVKGTYGGMYPLPQTLSLYTANKDNVTQGVITDLTGNSVQTGNLVVDEVTYEKTYYSFDLTSFLQTNLGTTGYNRQKLQLILPDNLFFTTLQGVIFGDGDNTTNRETTKLIILYKTYQK
;
A
#
# COMPACT_ATOMS: atom_id res chain seq x y z
N VAL A 1 23.00 33.37 -11.66
CA VAL A 1 22.13 33.16 -12.85
C VAL A 1 22.27 34.36 -13.80
N LEU A 2 22.23 35.57 -13.29
CA LEU A 2 22.29 36.78 -14.12
C LEU A 2 23.69 37.14 -14.64
N GLU A 3 24.74 36.53 -14.08
CA GLU A 3 26.13 36.77 -14.47
C GLU A 3 26.67 35.80 -15.53
N ASP A 4 26.03 34.60 -15.66
CA ASP A 4 26.41 33.60 -16.67
C ASP A 4 25.26 33.38 -17.65
N ASN A 5 25.32 33.99 -18.80
CA ASN A 5 24.30 33.87 -19.84
C ASN A 5 24.09 32.44 -20.32
N ARG A 6 25.09 31.54 -20.19
CA ARG A 6 24.98 30.15 -20.64
C ARG A 6 23.96 29.34 -19.82
N VAL A 7 23.70 29.77 -18.58
CA VAL A 7 22.70 29.09 -17.71
C VAL A 7 21.31 29.10 -18.33
N MET A 8 20.99 30.15 -19.10
CA MET A 8 19.67 30.28 -19.73
C MET A 8 19.61 29.76 -21.17
N GLU A 9 20.72 29.24 -21.71
CA GLU A 9 20.78 28.75 -23.10
C GLU A 9 20.06 27.38 -23.25
N SER A 10 20.02 26.58 -22.19
CA SER A 10 19.34 25.28 -22.26
C SER A 10 18.81 24.84 -20.89
N GLN A 11 17.78 24.00 -20.92
CA GLN A 11 17.20 23.36 -19.73
C GLN A 11 18.28 22.61 -18.92
N THR A 12 19.20 21.93 -19.57
CA THR A 12 20.26 21.16 -18.91
C THR A 12 21.22 22.07 -18.15
N PHE A 13 21.63 23.21 -18.74
CA PHE A 13 22.49 24.17 -18.06
C PHE A 13 21.77 24.81 -16.87
N PHE A 14 20.51 25.17 -17.05
CA PHE A 14 19.71 25.71 -15.95
C PHE A 14 19.58 24.70 -14.78
N GLN A 15 19.25 23.46 -15.05
CA GLN A 15 19.14 22.40 -14.03
C GLN A 15 20.48 22.10 -13.33
N ASN A 16 21.60 22.21 -14.04
CA ASN A 16 22.92 22.06 -13.45
C ASN A 16 23.26 23.18 -12.49
N TYR A 17 22.79 24.37 -12.74
CA TYR A 17 22.99 25.54 -11.88
C TYR A 17 21.98 25.57 -10.74
N PHE A 18 20.69 25.50 -11.06
CA PHE A 18 19.59 25.52 -10.10
C PHE A 18 19.04 24.12 -9.91
N LYS A 19 19.43 23.49 -8.82
CA LYS A 19 19.09 22.08 -8.53
C LYS A 19 17.65 21.87 -8.11
N GLY A 20 16.90 22.94 -7.88
CA GLY A 20 15.50 22.89 -7.45
C GLY A 20 15.27 23.38 -6.03
N ILE A 21 14.09 23.17 -5.53
CA ILE A 21 13.66 23.53 -4.17
C ILE A 21 13.17 22.26 -3.47
N ALA A 22 13.60 22.11 -2.22
CA ALA A 22 13.10 21.07 -1.33
C ALA A 22 12.21 21.71 -0.26
N PHE A 23 11.02 21.15 -0.04
CA PHE A 23 10.18 21.45 1.10
C PHE A 23 10.46 20.40 2.17
N ILE A 24 11.04 20.85 3.27
CA ILE A 24 11.40 19.98 4.38
C ILE A 24 10.42 20.30 5.52
N PRO A 25 9.57 19.34 5.94
CA PRO A 25 8.65 19.58 7.05
C PRO A 25 9.41 19.69 8.38
N ASP A 26 8.80 20.38 9.34
CA ASP A 26 9.23 20.27 10.73
C ASP A 26 8.84 18.85 11.24
N MET A 27 9.83 18.11 11.72
CA MET A 27 9.65 16.74 12.24
C MET A 27 8.72 16.67 13.45
N ASN A 28 8.45 17.78 14.12
CA ASN A 28 7.50 17.86 15.23
C ASN A 28 6.07 18.21 14.78
N ALA A 29 5.85 18.47 13.49
CA ALA A 29 4.53 18.77 12.97
C ALA A 29 3.68 17.49 12.87
N ALA A 30 2.52 17.48 13.51
CA ALA A 30 1.57 16.37 13.47
C ALA A 30 0.61 16.48 12.28
N CYS A 31 1.08 16.91 11.12
CA CYS A 31 0.25 17.07 9.92
C CYS A 31 1.03 16.72 8.65
N VAL A 32 0.29 16.25 7.64
CA VAL A 32 0.79 16.04 6.28
C VAL A 32 0.11 17.03 5.36
N ASN A 33 0.92 17.85 4.68
CA ASN A 33 0.44 18.81 3.70
C ASN A 33 0.73 18.31 2.30
N GLY A 34 -0.30 18.20 1.47
CA GLY A 34 -0.18 17.86 0.06
C GLY A 34 -0.15 19.12 -0.80
N PHE A 35 0.76 19.17 -1.76
CA PHE A 35 0.85 20.22 -2.76
C PHE A 35 0.57 19.63 -4.14
N GLN A 36 -0.39 20.22 -4.83
CA GLN A 36 -0.63 19.86 -6.22
C GLN A 36 0.37 20.61 -7.09
N VAL A 37 1.31 19.88 -7.68
CA VAL A 37 2.29 20.44 -8.60
C VAL A 37 1.76 20.32 -10.02
N ASN A 38 1.44 21.45 -10.62
CA ASN A 38 1.11 21.54 -12.04
C ASN A 38 1.77 22.79 -12.63
N ASP A 39 1.80 22.87 -13.95
CA ASP A 39 2.53 23.91 -14.70
C ASP A 39 2.12 25.35 -14.40
N SER A 40 0.99 25.58 -13.73
CA SER A 40 0.49 26.93 -13.46
C SER A 40 0.28 27.24 -11.98
N SER A 41 0.15 26.25 -11.12
CA SER A 41 -0.17 26.46 -9.70
C SER A 41 1.05 26.46 -8.79
N PHE A 42 2.17 25.91 -9.26
CA PHE A 42 3.39 25.82 -8.48
C PHE A 42 4.57 26.45 -9.25
N CYS A 43 4.81 27.73 -8.98
CA CYS A 43 5.83 28.50 -9.67
C CYS A 43 6.59 29.41 -8.72
N ILE A 44 7.78 29.83 -9.16
CA ILE A 44 8.55 30.91 -8.54
C ILE A 44 8.51 32.08 -9.48
N THR A 45 8.04 33.21 -9.01
CA THR A 45 8.06 34.45 -9.78
C THR A 45 9.15 35.37 -9.24
N LEU A 46 10.08 35.72 -10.11
CA LEU A 46 11.13 36.70 -9.84
C LEU A 46 10.69 38.06 -10.39
N TYR A 47 10.50 39.03 -9.53
CA TYR A 47 10.25 40.43 -9.91
C TYR A 47 11.55 41.18 -9.91
N TYR A 48 11.83 41.92 -10.99
CA TYR A 48 13.04 42.69 -11.13
C TYR A 48 12.82 43.97 -11.94
N HIS A 49 13.71 44.91 -11.78
CA HIS A 49 13.70 46.17 -12.54
C HIS A 49 14.79 46.15 -13.59
N SER A 50 14.46 46.60 -14.79
CA SER A 50 15.44 46.89 -15.83
C SER A 50 15.88 48.35 -15.71
N LEU A 51 17.19 48.60 -15.53
CA LEU A 51 17.79 49.93 -15.49
C LEU A 51 18.04 50.40 -16.92
N THR A 52 16.98 50.81 -17.57
CA THR A 52 17.04 51.55 -18.85
C THR A 52 16.59 52.99 -18.61
N GLU A 53 16.47 53.80 -19.64
CA GLU A 53 16.03 55.22 -19.51
C GLU A 53 14.69 55.38 -18.77
N VAL A 54 13.86 54.31 -18.79
CA VAL A 54 12.62 54.20 -18.00
C VAL A 54 12.72 52.97 -17.15
N ILE A 55 12.49 53.10 -15.83
CA ILE A 55 12.43 51.99 -14.89
C ILE A 55 11.18 51.14 -15.25
N THR A 56 11.41 49.93 -15.74
CA THR A 56 10.33 49.03 -16.10
C THR A 56 10.35 47.83 -15.17
N GLU A 57 9.23 47.56 -14.53
CA GLU A 57 9.02 46.32 -13.76
C GLU A 57 8.88 45.15 -14.73
N LYS A 58 9.58 44.08 -14.42
CA LYS A 58 9.55 42.81 -15.18
C LYS A 58 9.38 41.64 -14.24
N GLU A 59 8.78 40.60 -14.75
CA GLU A 59 8.66 39.35 -14.07
C GLU A 59 9.23 38.21 -14.90
N LEU A 60 9.79 37.21 -14.20
CA LEU A 60 10.25 35.97 -14.78
C LEU A 60 9.66 34.83 -13.97
N VAL A 61 8.84 33.97 -14.61
CA VAL A 61 8.14 32.87 -13.97
C VAL A 61 8.88 31.58 -14.28
N PHE A 62 9.23 30.83 -13.22
CA PHE A 62 9.78 29.47 -13.27
C PHE A 62 8.71 28.51 -12.83
N ASN A 63 8.18 27.73 -13.75
CA ASN A 63 7.18 26.71 -13.44
C ASN A 63 7.85 25.42 -12.97
N ALA A 64 7.21 24.72 -12.03
CA ALA A 64 7.65 23.41 -11.63
C ALA A 64 7.37 22.40 -12.75
N SER A 65 8.32 21.49 -12.98
CA SER A 65 8.14 20.40 -13.92
C SER A 65 7.54 19.18 -13.20
N THR A 66 6.39 18.73 -13.67
CA THR A 66 5.72 17.52 -13.10
C THR A 66 6.55 16.25 -13.28
N THR A 67 7.43 16.22 -14.31
CA THR A 67 8.30 15.07 -14.59
C THR A 67 9.57 15.04 -13.75
N LEU A 68 9.91 16.16 -13.08
CA LEU A 68 11.12 16.31 -12.27
C LEU A 68 10.82 16.45 -10.78
N THR A 69 9.57 16.30 -10.39
CA THR A 69 9.13 16.33 -8.99
C THR A 69 9.09 14.93 -8.41
N PHE A 70 9.56 14.79 -7.18
CA PHE A 70 9.49 13.53 -6.45
C PHE A 70 9.28 13.80 -4.96
N ASN A 71 8.72 12.82 -4.26
CA ASN A 71 8.61 12.83 -2.82
C ASN A 71 9.70 11.93 -2.22
N LYS A 72 10.41 12.43 -1.21
CA LYS A 72 11.24 11.60 -0.34
C LYS A 72 10.45 11.33 0.93
N ILE A 73 10.13 10.07 1.18
CA ILE A 73 9.39 9.65 2.36
C ILE A 73 10.37 9.01 3.32
N GLU A 74 10.41 9.54 4.52
CA GLU A 74 11.15 8.99 5.65
C GLU A 74 10.13 8.64 6.73
N TYR A 75 10.31 7.51 7.38
CA TYR A 75 9.46 7.07 8.47
C TYR A 75 10.32 6.63 9.66
N ASP A 76 9.87 6.97 10.84
CA ASP A 76 10.43 6.50 12.10
C ASP A 76 9.43 5.54 12.74
N ARG A 77 9.87 4.30 12.97
CA ARG A 77 9.06 3.23 13.58
C ARG A 77 9.37 3.02 15.06
N ASN A 78 10.32 3.77 15.62
CA ASN A 78 10.72 3.64 17.02
C ASN A 78 9.51 3.81 17.96
N GLY A 79 9.37 2.92 18.93
CA GLY A 79 8.27 2.92 19.88
C GLY A 79 6.91 2.51 19.30
N THR A 80 6.86 2.00 18.07
CA THR A 80 5.66 1.43 17.46
C THR A 80 5.68 -0.09 17.52
N PRO A 81 4.52 -0.78 17.39
CA PRO A 81 4.48 -2.24 17.35
C PRO A 81 5.24 -2.87 16.18
N ILE A 82 5.68 -2.07 15.22
CA ILE A 82 6.42 -2.50 14.04
C ILE A 82 7.84 -1.96 13.97
N GLU A 83 8.43 -1.60 15.13
CA GLU A 83 9.80 -1.05 15.17
C GLU A 83 10.84 -2.02 14.62
N ASP A 84 10.65 -3.32 14.80
CA ASP A 84 11.54 -4.37 14.31
C ASP A 84 11.38 -4.68 12.80
N LEU A 85 10.39 -4.08 12.12
CA LEU A 85 10.17 -4.30 10.70
C LEU A 85 11.28 -3.60 9.89
N GLN A 86 12.12 -4.39 9.24
CA GLN A 86 13.18 -3.91 8.37
C GLN A 86 12.71 -3.77 6.92
N SER A 87 13.45 -3.00 6.14
CA SER A 87 13.19 -2.88 4.70
C SER A 87 13.73 -4.11 3.95
N GLY A 88 13.04 -4.50 2.89
CA GLY A 88 13.40 -5.62 2.01
C GLY A 88 12.31 -6.69 1.95
N ASP A 89 12.18 -7.35 0.82
CA ASP A 89 11.11 -8.33 0.55
C ASP A 89 11.19 -9.55 1.49
N ASP A 90 12.39 -9.96 1.87
CA ASP A 90 12.60 -11.10 2.76
C ASP A 90 12.27 -10.79 4.24
N ASN A 91 12.04 -9.52 4.57
CA ASN A 91 11.80 -9.09 5.94
C ASN A 91 10.29 -9.01 6.21
N ALA A 92 9.78 -10.00 6.91
CA ALA A 92 8.41 -10.02 7.39
C ALA A 92 8.39 -10.09 8.93
N LEU A 93 7.61 -9.20 9.53
CA LEU A 93 7.36 -9.23 10.97
C LEU A 93 6.10 -10.06 11.25
N SER A 94 6.22 -11.06 12.14
CA SER A 94 5.07 -11.84 12.58
C SER A 94 4.09 -10.98 13.38
N THR A 95 2.79 -11.17 13.16
CA THR A 95 1.73 -10.48 13.93
C THR A 95 1.80 -10.76 15.42
N SER A 96 2.35 -11.88 15.83
CA SER A 96 2.63 -12.19 17.26
C SER A 96 3.59 -11.22 17.93
N LEU A 97 4.46 -10.56 17.15
CA LEU A 97 5.42 -9.54 17.63
C LEU A 97 4.87 -8.11 17.50
N SER A 98 3.75 -7.93 16.80
CA SER A 98 3.12 -6.63 16.56
C SER A 98 1.71 -6.55 17.16
N ASN A 99 1.53 -7.04 18.38
CA ASN A 99 0.25 -7.02 19.12
C ASN A 99 -0.91 -7.70 18.38
N HIS A 100 -0.64 -8.79 17.66
CA HIS A 100 -1.63 -9.48 16.83
C HIS A 100 -2.28 -8.58 15.77
N GLN A 101 -1.48 -7.66 15.22
CA GLN A 101 -1.90 -6.70 14.21
C GLN A 101 -0.97 -6.72 13.00
N ALA A 102 -1.56 -6.64 11.82
CA ALA A 102 -0.86 -6.50 10.55
C ALA A 102 -1.12 -5.11 9.96
N TYR A 103 -0.08 -4.46 9.49
CA TYR A 103 -0.09 -3.07 9.07
C TYR A 103 0.16 -2.96 7.57
N MET A 104 -0.64 -2.13 6.90
CA MET A 104 -0.47 -1.76 5.51
C MET A 104 -0.65 -0.26 5.34
N GLN A 105 0.22 0.38 4.57
CA GLN A 105 0.13 1.80 4.29
C GLN A 105 0.73 2.14 2.93
N GLY A 106 0.03 2.96 2.17
CA GLY A 106 0.53 3.50 0.92
C GLY A 106 1.74 4.40 1.10
N MET A 107 2.53 4.57 0.06
CA MET A 107 3.76 5.37 -0.02
C MET A 107 4.92 4.90 0.89
N THR A 108 4.66 4.03 1.86
CA THR A 108 5.70 3.51 2.79
C THR A 108 6.28 2.17 2.36
N GLY A 109 5.70 1.54 1.33
CA GLY A 109 6.12 0.21 0.87
C GLY A 109 5.66 -0.93 1.78
N MET A 110 4.81 -0.67 2.78
CA MET A 110 4.31 -1.73 3.67
C MET A 110 3.10 -2.44 3.06
N TYR A 111 3.16 -3.76 3.06
CA TYR A 111 2.08 -4.66 2.66
C TYR A 111 1.96 -5.83 3.65
N ILE A 112 0.89 -6.59 3.57
CA ILE A 112 0.63 -7.71 4.47
C ILE A 112 0.83 -9.02 3.74
N SER A 113 1.66 -9.90 4.29
CA SER A 113 1.83 -11.28 3.81
C SER A 113 0.89 -12.20 4.55
N ILE A 114 0.13 -13.01 3.81
CA ILE A 114 -0.84 -13.98 4.36
C ILE A 114 -0.38 -15.38 3.95
N ASP A 115 -0.21 -16.25 4.92
CA ASP A 115 0.20 -17.62 4.71
C ASP A 115 -0.83 -18.59 5.32
N PHE A 116 -0.99 -19.77 4.69
CA PHE A 116 -1.89 -20.82 5.13
C PHE A 116 -1.09 -22.10 5.48
N PRO A 117 -0.36 -22.11 6.62
CA PRO A 117 0.57 -23.19 6.96
C PRO A 117 -0.12 -24.56 7.09
N HIS A 118 -1.38 -24.58 7.46
CA HIS A 118 -2.15 -25.78 7.75
C HIS A 118 -3.11 -26.20 6.63
N LEU A 119 -3.06 -25.56 5.46
CA LEU A 119 -3.96 -25.89 4.34
C LEU A 119 -3.89 -27.38 3.97
N ASN A 120 -2.69 -27.94 3.96
CA ASN A 120 -2.49 -29.34 3.60
C ASN A 120 -3.06 -30.36 4.61
N ASN A 121 -3.41 -29.92 5.83
CA ASN A 121 -4.07 -30.80 6.78
C ASN A 121 -5.46 -31.24 6.27
N LEU A 122 -6.10 -30.45 5.41
CA LEU A 122 -7.33 -30.85 4.74
C LEU A 122 -7.17 -32.12 3.91
N CYS A 123 -5.99 -32.34 3.32
CA CYS A 123 -5.71 -33.58 2.56
C CYS A 123 -5.67 -34.83 3.43
N MET A 124 -5.63 -34.70 4.76
CA MET A 124 -5.65 -35.84 5.68
C MET A 124 -7.06 -36.23 6.14
N GLU A 125 -8.07 -35.42 5.80
CA GLU A 125 -9.47 -35.64 6.19
C GLU A 125 -10.19 -36.72 5.36
N GLY A 126 -9.57 -37.18 4.24
CA GLY A 126 -10.14 -38.21 3.38
C GLY A 126 -9.22 -38.58 2.21
N ASP A 127 -9.59 -39.63 1.46
CA ASP A 127 -8.80 -40.09 0.30
C ASP A 127 -8.75 -39.03 -0.83
N LEU A 128 -9.82 -38.26 -0.98
CA LEU A 128 -9.91 -37.16 -1.92
C LEU A 128 -10.65 -35.99 -1.28
N VAL A 129 -10.05 -34.83 -1.31
CA VAL A 129 -10.65 -33.58 -0.82
C VAL A 129 -10.82 -32.62 -2.00
N THR A 130 -12.02 -32.06 -2.11
CA THR A 130 -12.34 -31.03 -3.12
C THR A 130 -12.88 -29.80 -2.43
N ILE A 131 -12.24 -28.64 -2.66
CA ILE A 131 -12.71 -27.34 -2.15
C ILE A 131 -13.83 -26.83 -3.08
N GLU A 132 -15.01 -26.59 -2.53
CA GLU A 132 -16.15 -26.03 -3.27
C GLU A 132 -16.16 -24.52 -3.24
N SER A 133 -15.87 -23.94 -2.09
CA SER A 133 -15.71 -22.49 -1.95
C SER A 133 -14.74 -22.16 -0.82
N ALA A 134 -14.05 -21.04 -0.97
CA ALA A 134 -13.17 -20.53 0.06
C ALA A 134 -13.24 -19.00 0.08
N THR A 135 -13.58 -18.42 1.21
CA THR A 135 -13.72 -16.97 1.38
C THR A 135 -12.83 -16.49 2.50
N LEU A 136 -11.92 -15.56 2.19
CA LEU A 136 -11.11 -14.84 3.15
C LEU A 136 -11.85 -13.58 3.58
N GLN A 137 -12.07 -13.41 4.87
CA GLN A 137 -12.62 -12.19 5.46
C GLN A 137 -11.56 -11.54 6.36
N LEU A 138 -11.22 -10.29 6.06
CA LEU A 138 -10.22 -9.49 6.78
C LEU A 138 -10.94 -8.36 7.53
N TYR A 139 -10.79 -8.32 8.84
CA TYR A 139 -11.45 -7.34 9.69
C TYR A 139 -10.46 -6.26 10.13
N PRO A 140 -10.65 -4.98 9.71
CA PRO A 140 -9.87 -3.87 10.23
C PRO A 140 -10.03 -3.74 11.74
N VAL A 141 -8.96 -3.39 12.43
CA VAL A 141 -8.98 -3.21 13.89
C VAL A 141 -9.85 -2.03 14.26
N LYS A 142 -10.86 -2.26 15.07
CA LYS A 142 -11.81 -1.24 15.51
C LYS A 142 -11.09 -0.12 16.28
N GLY A 143 -11.44 1.13 15.96
CA GLY A 143 -10.81 2.31 16.55
C GLY A 143 -9.56 2.81 15.83
N THR A 144 -9.07 2.11 14.81
CA THR A 144 -7.93 2.56 14.00
C THR A 144 -8.34 3.27 12.72
N TYR A 145 -9.64 3.35 12.43
CA TYR A 145 -10.20 3.98 11.24
C TYR A 145 -11.43 4.81 11.56
N GLY A 146 -11.81 5.69 10.66
CA GLY A 146 -12.96 6.62 10.76
C GLY A 146 -12.52 8.06 10.52
N GLY A 147 -13.45 8.96 10.27
CA GLY A 147 -13.22 10.38 10.12
C GLY A 147 -12.00 10.76 9.27
N MET A 148 -10.90 11.10 9.94
CA MET A 148 -9.65 11.52 9.29
C MET A 148 -8.84 10.36 8.67
N TYR A 149 -9.13 9.12 9.04
CA TYR A 149 -8.45 7.91 8.57
C TYR A 149 -9.44 6.95 7.91
N PRO A 150 -10.02 7.32 6.75
CA PRO A 150 -10.99 6.46 6.07
C PRO A 150 -10.33 5.18 5.56
N LEU A 151 -11.05 4.07 5.65
CA LEU A 151 -10.61 2.82 5.05
C LEU A 151 -10.56 2.92 3.52
N PRO A 152 -9.57 2.31 2.86
CA PRO A 152 -9.57 2.13 1.41
C PRO A 152 -10.85 1.42 0.95
N GLN A 153 -11.44 1.85 -0.16
CA GLN A 153 -12.66 1.22 -0.68
C GLN A 153 -12.40 -0.18 -1.24
N THR A 154 -11.20 -0.39 -1.77
CA THR A 154 -10.79 -1.66 -2.35
C THR A 154 -9.36 -2.00 -1.96
N LEU A 155 -9.08 -3.30 -1.89
CA LEU A 155 -7.74 -3.85 -1.70
C LEU A 155 -7.46 -4.88 -2.79
N SER A 156 -6.19 -5.10 -3.10
CA SER A 156 -5.74 -6.07 -4.09
C SER A 156 -4.98 -7.21 -3.44
N LEU A 157 -5.12 -8.42 -4.00
CA LEU A 157 -4.36 -9.59 -3.60
C LEU A 157 -3.45 -10.05 -4.74
N TYR A 158 -2.20 -10.28 -4.40
CA TYR A 158 -1.19 -10.87 -5.28
C TYR A 158 -0.72 -12.21 -4.71
N THR A 159 -0.24 -13.09 -5.57
CA THR A 159 0.50 -14.27 -5.16
C THR A 159 1.97 -13.93 -4.97
N ALA A 160 2.59 -14.53 -3.98
CA ALA A 160 4.02 -14.40 -3.70
C ALA A 160 4.64 -15.78 -3.43
N ASN A 161 5.94 -15.87 -3.69
CA ASN A 161 6.71 -17.04 -3.31
C ASN A 161 7.01 -17.06 -1.80
N LYS A 162 7.74 -18.08 -1.34
CA LYS A 162 8.16 -18.19 0.06
C LYS A 162 8.99 -17.01 0.57
N ASP A 163 9.72 -16.33 -0.33
CA ASP A 163 10.60 -15.20 -0.03
C ASP A 163 9.87 -13.85 -0.17
N ASN A 164 8.53 -13.86 -0.18
CA ASN A 164 7.64 -12.71 -0.34
C ASN A 164 7.79 -11.92 -1.66
N VAL A 165 8.44 -12.51 -2.67
CA VAL A 165 8.52 -11.88 -3.99
C VAL A 165 7.22 -12.10 -4.75
N THR A 166 6.60 -11.02 -5.20
CA THR A 166 5.35 -11.04 -5.96
C THR A 166 5.53 -11.84 -7.25
N GLN A 167 4.62 -12.78 -7.52
CA GLN A 167 4.65 -13.65 -8.70
C GLN A 167 3.54 -13.36 -9.69
N GLY A 168 2.36 -12.99 -9.21
CA GLY A 168 1.21 -12.77 -10.07
C GLY A 168 0.03 -12.20 -9.32
N VAL A 169 -1.04 -11.96 -10.05
CA VAL A 169 -2.31 -11.48 -9.52
C VAL A 169 -3.27 -12.64 -9.28
N ILE A 170 -4.13 -12.52 -8.29
CA ILE A 170 -5.29 -13.40 -8.17
C ILE A 170 -6.37 -12.82 -9.08
N THR A 171 -6.89 -13.64 -9.98
CA THR A 171 -7.99 -13.27 -10.85
C THR A 171 -9.33 -13.64 -10.21
N ASP A 172 -10.37 -12.98 -10.67
CA ASP A 172 -11.74 -13.37 -10.38
C ASP A 172 -12.07 -14.78 -10.93
N LEU A 173 -13.25 -15.29 -10.62
CA LEU A 173 -13.70 -16.59 -11.09
C LEU A 173 -13.76 -16.70 -12.63
N THR A 174 -13.83 -15.58 -13.34
CA THR A 174 -13.82 -15.53 -14.81
C THR A 174 -12.41 -15.57 -15.39
N GLY A 175 -11.37 -15.33 -14.59
CA GLY A 175 -9.98 -15.28 -15.00
C GLY A 175 -9.60 -14.00 -15.79
N ASN A 176 -10.52 -13.05 -15.92
CA ASN A 176 -10.33 -11.89 -16.78
C ASN A 176 -9.90 -10.61 -16.04
N SER A 177 -10.22 -10.51 -14.76
CA SER A 177 -9.94 -9.32 -13.96
C SER A 177 -9.18 -9.65 -12.69
N VAL A 178 -8.31 -8.73 -12.25
CA VAL A 178 -7.67 -8.84 -10.94
C VAL A 178 -8.75 -8.80 -9.88
N GLN A 179 -8.71 -9.77 -8.97
CA GLN A 179 -9.65 -9.80 -7.86
C GLN A 179 -9.37 -8.64 -6.90
N THR A 180 -10.40 -7.89 -6.59
CA THR A 180 -10.37 -6.83 -5.59
C THR A 180 -11.28 -7.17 -4.42
N GLY A 181 -10.78 -6.96 -3.21
CA GLY A 181 -11.60 -7.02 -2.01
C GLY A 181 -12.32 -5.71 -1.80
N ASN A 182 -13.63 -5.75 -1.86
CA ASN A 182 -14.46 -4.58 -1.61
C ASN A 182 -14.72 -4.42 -0.11
N LEU A 183 -14.73 -3.17 0.35
CA LEU A 183 -15.08 -2.84 1.72
C LEU A 183 -16.58 -3.03 1.94
N VAL A 184 -16.91 -3.84 2.93
CA VAL A 184 -18.27 -3.98 3.46
C VAL A 184 -18.31 -3.23 4.79
N VAL A 185 -19.12 -2.19 4.89
CA VAL A 185 -19.21 -1.35 6.08
C VAL A 185 -20.45 -1.70 6.88
N ASP A 186 -20.26 -1.95 8.16
CA ASP A 186 -21.34 -1.96 9.14
C ASP A 186 -21.44 -0.54 9.77
N GLU A 187 -22.39 0.23 9.27
CA GLU A 187 -22.55 1.64 9.69
C GLU A 187 -23.10 1.81 11.12
N VAL A 188 -23.61 0.75 11.72
CA VAL A 188 -24.26 0.80 13.03
C VAL A 188 -23.28 0.49 14.17
N THR A 189 -22.61 -0.64 14.09
CA THR A 189 -21.74 -1.12 15.16
C THR A 189 -20.26 -1.14 14.81
N TYR A 190 -19.94 -1.07 13.51
CA TYR A 190 -18.60 -1.26 12.93
C TYR A 190 -18.00 -2.65 13.21
N GLU A 191 -18.75 -3.56 13.81
CA GLU A 191 -18.26 -4.90 14.17
C GLU A 191 -18.15 -5.83 12.95
N LYS A 192 -18.99 -5.58 11.93
CA LYS A 192 -19.03 -6.37 10.69
C LYS A 192 -18.47 -5.58 9.50
N THR A 193 -17.54 -4.68 9.76
CA THR A 193 -16.77 -4.02 8.71
C THR A 193 -15.61 -4.89 8.30
N TYR A 194 -15.57 -5.33 7.05
CA TYR A 194 -14.55 -6.27 6.55
C TYR A 194 -14.32 -6.13 5.05
N TYR A 195 -13.21 -6.71 4.60
CA TYR A 195 -12.94 -6.98 3.18
C TYR A 195 -13.11 -8.46 2.92
N SER A 196 -13.67 -8.81 1.75
CA SER A 196 -13.93 -10.19 1.36
C SER A 196 -13.25 -10.52 0.04
N PHE A 197 -12.59 -11.68 0.00
CA PHE A 197 -11.92 -12.22 -1.18
C PHE A 197 -12.34 -13.67 -1.40
N ASP A 198 -12.60 -14.04 -2.65
CA ASP A 198 -12.80 -15.44 -3.04
C ASP A 198 -11.43 -16.06 -3.35
N LEU A 199 -11.06 -17.04 -2.56
CA LEU A 199 -9.81 -17.79 -2.71
C LEU A 199 -10.00 -19.20 -3.23
N THR A 200 -11.18 -19.55 -3.76
CA THR A 200 -11.51 -20.90 -4.18
C THR A 200 -10.49 -21.48 -5.16
N SER A 201 -10.26 -20.79 -6.26
CA SER A 201 -9.29 -21.22 -7.29
C SER A 201 -7.85 -21.26 -6.77
N PHE A 202 -7.47 -20.28 -5.96
CA PHE A 202 -6.15 -20.23 -5.35
C PHE A 202 -5.90 -21.43 -4.44
N LEU A 203 -6.84 -21.74 -3.55
CA LEU A 203 -6.70 -22.87 -2.63
C LEU A 203 -6.79 -24.20 -3.34
N GLN A 204 -7.65 -24.36 -4.36
CA GLN A 204 -7.70 -25.57 -5.18
C GLN A 204 -6.35 -25.86 -5.85
N THR A 205 -5.70 -24.83 -6.39
CA THR A 205 -4.39 -24.96 -7.04
C THR A 205 -3.27 -25.26 -6.05
N ASN A 206 -3.34 -24.70 -4.84
CA ASN A 206 -2.30 -24.86 -3.81
C ASN A 206 -2.55 -26.04 -2.86
N LEU A 207 -3.70 -26.69 -2.92
CA LEU A 207 -4.00 -27.86 -2.11
C LEU A 207 -3.04 -29.00 -2.46
N GLY A 208 -2.35 -29.56 -1.48
CA GLY A 208 -1.34 -30.59 -1.67
C GLY A 208 0.04 -30.07 -2.08
N THR A 209 0.18 -28.77 -2.39
CA THR A 209 1.47 -28.18 -2.72
C THR A 209 2.29 -27.95 -1.46
N THR A 210 3.55 -28.41 -1.46
CA THR A 210 4.46 -28.31 -0.31
C THR A 210 5.81 -27.71 -0.69
N GLY A 211 6.54 -27.28 0.32
CA GLY A 211 7.92 -26.82 0.13
C GLY A 211 8.05 -25.54 -0.67
N TYR A 212 8.98 -25.54 -1.63
CA TYR A 212 9.34 -24.34 -2.39
C TYR A 212 8.20 -23.79 -3.25
N ASN A 213 7.32 -24.64 -3.74
CA ASN A 213 6.22 -24.26 -4.62
C ASN A 213 5.00 -23.70 -3.87
N ARG A 214 5.05 -23.66 -2.55
CA ARG A 214 3.96 -23.12 -1.75
C ARG A 214 3.91 -21.59 -1.93
N GLN A 215 2.76 -21.12 -2.34
CA GLN A 215 2.50 -19.70 -2.53
C GLN A 215 1.88 -19.07 -1.28
N LYS A 216 2.28 -17.85 -1.02
CA LYS A 216 1.64 -16.94 -0.05
C LYS A 216 0.80 -15.91 -0.80
N LEU A 217 0.04 -15.14 -0.06
CA LEU A 217 -0.67 -13.97 -0.59
C LEU A 217 -0.04 -12.69 -0.05
N GLN A 218 -0.04 -11.67 -0.90
CA GLN A 218 0.28 -10.29 -0.52
C GLN A 218 -0.96 -9.45 -0.66
N LEU A 219 -1.38 -8.84 0.44
CA LEU A 219 -2.45 -7.86 0.49
C LEU A 219 -1.84 -6.46 0.41
N ILE A 220 -2.28 -5.70 -0.57
CA ILE A 220 -1.73 -4.38 -0.90
C ILE A 220 -2.85 -3.42 -1.31
N LEU A 221 -2.62 -2.12 -1.20
CA LEU A 221 -3.48 -1.14 -1.85
C LEU A 221 -3.42 -1.29 -3.38
N PRO A 222 -4.50 -1.00 -4.11
CA PRO A 222 -4.44 -0.94 -5.56
C PRO A 222 -3.30 -0.03 -6.05
N ASP A 223 -2.68 -0.37 -7.18
CA ASP A 223 -1.48 0.31 -7.70
C ASP A 223 -1.63 1.84 -7.80
N ASN A 224 -2.82 2.29 -8.20
CA ASN A 224 -3.13 3.71 -8.30
C ASN A 224 -3.17 4.44 -6.94
N LEU A 225 -3.33 3.71 -5.85
CA LEU A 225 -3.36 4.25 -4.49
C LEU A 225 -2.05 4.00 -3.74
N PHE A 226 -1.39 2.87 -4.00
CA PHE A 226 -0.20 2.46 -3.26
C PHE A 226 0.93 3.49 -3.31
N PHE A 227 1.13 4.12 -4.46
CA PHE A 227 2.18 5.12 -4.65
C PHE A 227 1.72 6.58 -4.51
N THR A 228 0.42 6.82 -4.28
CA THR A 228 -0.15 8.18 -4.34
C THR A 228 -0.84 8.62 -3.08
N THR A 229 -1.14 7.71 -2.15
CA THR A 229 -1.84 8.05 -0.92
C THR A 229 -1.12 7.51 0.32
N LEU A 230 -1.32 8.18 1.45
CA LEU A 230 -0.92 7.69 2.77
C LEU A 230 -2.01 6.86 3.46
N GLN A 231 -3.07 6.50 2.73
CA GLN A 231 -4.10 5.62 3.27
C GLN A 231 -3.48 4.31 3.75
N GLY A 232 -4.01 3.80 4.83
CA GLY A 232 -3.56 2.55 5.41
C GLY A 232 -4.70 1.83 6.10
N VAL A 233 -4.43 0.60 6.48
CA VAL A 233 -5.34 -0.21 7.27
C VAL A 233 -4.55 -1.13 8.20
N ILE A 234 -5.10 -1.35 9.37
CA ILE A 234 -4.58 -2.28 10.36
C ILE A 234 -5.58 -3.43 10.50
N PHE A 235 -5.13 -4.64 10.26
CA PHE A 235 -5.94 -5.85 10.44
C PHE A 235 -5.53 -6.58 11.71
N GLY A 236 -6.52 -7.15 12.41
CA GLY A 236 -6.26 -8.12 13.46
C GLY A 236 -6.05 -9.51 12.87
N ASP A 237 -5.12 -10.30 13.44
CA ASP A 237 -5.05 -11.73 13.17
C ASP A 237 -6.11 -12.51 13.97
N GLY A 238 -6.06 -13.85 13.91
CA GLY A 238 -7.03 -14.71 14.60
C GLY A 238 -7.04 -14.57 16.13
N ASP A 239 -5.95 -14.09 16.71
CA ASP A 239 -5.75 -13.94 18.15
C ASP A 239 -5.94 -12.49 18.63
N ASN A 240 -6.26 -11.57 17.73
CA ASN A 240 -6.53 -10.17 18.09
C ASN A 240 -7.83 -10.04 18.88
N THR A 241 -7.74 -9.49 20.08
CA THR A 241 -8.87 -9.36 21.02
C THR A 241 -9.59 -8.00 20.94
N THR A 242 -9.11 -7.08 20.13
CA THR A 242 -9.70 -5.73 20.00
C THR A 242 -11.05 -5.77 19.29
N ASN A 243 -11.17 -6.65 18.30
CA ASN A 243 -12.40 -6.86 17.55
C ASN A 243 -13.18 -8.04 18.12
N ARG A 244 -14.51 -7.99 18.00
CA ARG A 244 -15.38 -9.15 18.24
C ARG A 244 -15.27 -10.19 17.12
N GLU A 245 -15.14 -9.70 15.87
CA GLU A 245 -14.91 -10.54 14.70
C GLU A 245 -13.43 -10.47 14.31
N THR A 246 -12.82 -11.61 14.05
CA THR A 246 -11.41 -11.73 13.68
C THR A 246 -11.24 -12.15 12.23
N THR A 247 -10.06 -11.88 11.67
CA THR A 247 -9.67 -12.38 10.35
C THR A 247 -9.83 -13.88 10.27
N LYS A 248 -10.54 -14.37 9.24
CA LYS A 248 -10.87 -15.79 9.08
C LYS A 248 -10.91 -16.22 7.62
N LEU A 249 -10.55 -17.47 7.41
CA LEU A 249 -10.74 -18.18 6.16
C LEU A 249 -11.87 -19.20 6.34
N ILE A 250 -12.93 -19.08 5.53
CA ILE A 250 -14.08 -19.96 5.53
C ILE A 250 -13.96 -20.88 4.32
N ILE A 251 -13.85 -22.20 4.54
CA ILE A 251 -13.71 -23.19 3.48
C ILE A 251 -14.90 -24.15 3.54
N LEU A 252 -15.57 -24.30 2.39
CA LEU A 252 -16.53 -25.39 2.16
C LEU A 252 -15.84 -26.43 1.29
N TYR A 253 -15.77 -27.66 1.79
CA TYR A 253 -15.09 -28.75 1.08
C TYR A 253 -15.88 -30.05 1.17
N LYS A 254 -15.62 -30.93 0.24
CA LYS A 254 -16.14 -32.32 0.23
C LYS A 254 -15.00 -33.30 0.38
N THR A 255 -15.26 -34.34 1.15
CA THR A 255 -14.37 -35.49 1.26
C THR A 255 -15.04 -36.72 0.67
N TYR A 256 -14.26 -37.55 -0.02
CA TYR A 256 -14.68 -38.81 -0.55
C TYR A 256 -13.84 -39.89 0.13
N GLN A 257 -14.54 -40.91 0.66
CA GLN A 257 -13.90 -42.11 1.18
C GLN A 257 -14.06 -43.20 0.13
N LYS A 258 -12.98 -43.93 -0.12
CA LYS A 258 -13.01 -45.13 -0.96
C LYS A 258 -13.74 -46.29 -0.30
#